data_e1f2a2a214973a4fae3f9b874d47dde1
#
_entry.id   e1f2a2a214973a4fae3f9b874d47dde1
#
_cell.length_a   1.000
_cell.length_b   1.000
_cell.length_c   1.000
_cell.angle_alpha   90.00
_cell.angle_beta   90.00
_cell.angle_gamma   90.00
#
_symmetry.space_group_name_H-M   'P 1'
#
loop_
_entity.id
_entity.type
_entity.pdbx_description
1 polymer ?
#
loop_
_entity_poly.entity_id
_entity_poly.type
_entity_poly.pdbx_seq_one_letter_code
_entity_poly.pdbx_strand_id
1 'polypeptide(L)'
;GAWIPDKTSNELTTGLLECFRNMGGDIWMNCTATEIIFDDSKAVSGVRTTCGDVETKYILCNMNQNMVYASMCPPEVVPERMIKLGNARTYSARMFVVYMGLDKSAEELGIHDYTIFLPTTADSVREYNDGKKIATNCNQVMVCYNVVNPGFSPEGTCVISLTSTFMDDDWAN
;
A
#
# COMPACT_ATOMS: atom_id res chain seq x y z
N GLY A 1 -3.39 22.23 0.59
CA GLY A 1 -3.91 21.59 1.79
C GLY A 1 -4.11 20.10 1.54
N ALA A 2 -4.02 19.32 2.59
CA ALA A 2 -4.36 17.90 2.55
C ALA A 2 -5.84 17.74 2.92
N TRP A 3 -6.51 16.78 2.30
CA TRP A 3 -7.89 16.41 2.59
C TRP A 3 -7.92 14.98 3.09
N ILE A 4 -8.72 14.69 4.07
CA ILE A 4 -8.99 13.35 4.55
C ILE A 4 -10.47 13.03 4.36
N PRO A 5 -10.83 11.76 4.10
CA PRO A 5 -12.22 11.33 4.10
C PRO A 5 -12.87 11.58 5.47
N ASP A 6 -14.14 11.95 5.48
CA ASP A 6 -14.88 12.30 6.69
C ASP A 6 -14.89 11.17 7.73
N LYS A 7 -15.03 9.93 7.30
CA LYS A 7 -15.00 8.77 8.19
C LYS A 7 -13.70 7.99 8.08
N THR A 8 -13.46 7.33 6.94
CA THR A 8 -12.24 6.52 6.72
C THR A 8 -11.83 6.49 5.25
N SER A 9 -10.57 6.13 4.98
CA SER A 9 -10.09 5.86 3.61
C SER A 9 -10.91 4.77 2.90
N ASN A 10 -11.53 3.88 3.69
CA ASN A 10 -12.34 2.78 3.17
C ASN A 10 -13.62 3.28 2.48
N GLU A 11 -14.18 4.41 2.88
CA GLU A 11 -15.34 5.02 2.21
C GLU A 11 -15.03 5.46 0.79
N LEU A 12 -13.84 5.99 0.55
CA LEU A 12 -13.40 6.32 -0.80
C LEU A 12 -13.38 5.06 -1.69
N THR A 13 -12.82 3.97 -1.15
CA THR A 13 -12.79 2.68 -1.85
C THR A 13 -14.21 2.16 -2.10
N THR A 14 -15.08 2.20 -1.10
CA THR A 14 -16.48 1.77 -1.23
C THR A 14 -17.22 2.58 -2.27
N GLY A 15 -17.07 3.91 -2.26
CA GLY A 15 -17.67 4.78 -3.27
C GLY A 15 -17.19 4.47 -4.70
N LEU A 16 -15.91 4.19 -4.89
CA LEU A 16 -15.36 3.76 -6.18
C LEU A 16 -15.93 2.41 -6.63
N LEU A 17 -16.07 1.44 -5.70
CA LEU A 17 -16.67 0.15 -5.97
C LEU A 17 -18.14 0.27 -6.39
N GLU A 18 -18.91 1.13 -5.71
CA GLU A 18 -20.30 1.41 -6.08
C GLU A 18 -20.41 2.06 -7.46
N CYS A 19 -19.58 3.04 -7.76
CA CYS A 19 -19.52 3.65 -9.10
C CYS A 19 -19.22 2.60 -10.17
N PHE A 20 -18.26 1.72 -9.93
CA PHE A 20 -17.89 0.67 -10.87
C PHE A 20 -19.04 -0.30 -11.12
N ARG A 21 -19.73 -0.73 -10.06
CA ARG A 21 -20.93 -1.60 -10.19
C ARG A 21 -22.07 -0.91 -10.93
N ASN A 22 -22.31 0.37 -10.65
CA ASN A 22 -23.34 1.16 -11.32
C ASN A 22 -23.08 1.34 -12.82
N MET A 23 -21.81 1.26 -13.23
CA MET A 23 -21.40 1.25 -14.65
C MET A 23 -21.46 -0.15 -15.28
N GLY A 24 -21.95 -1.17 -14.57
CA GLY A 24 -22.07 -2.54 -15.06
C GLY A 24 -20.82 -3.39 -14.82
N GLY A 25 -19.87 -2.93 -14.02
CA GLY A 25 -18.69 -3.71 -13.64
C GLY A 25 -19.03 -4.78 -12.61
N ASP A 26 -18.33 -5.90 -12.67
CA ASP A 26 -18.43 -6.99 -11.70
C ASP A 26 -17.19 -7.02 -10.79
N ILE A 27 -17.38 -7.36 -9.51
CA ILE A 27 -16.33 -7.35 -8.49
C ILE A 27 -16.36 -8.68 -7.74
N TRP A 28 -15.25 -9.39 -7.84
CA TRP A 28 -15.06 -10.66 -7.16
C TRP A 28 -14.18 -10.46 -5.93
N MET A 29 -14.77 -10.59 -4.76
CA MET A 29 -14.08 -10.50 -3.48
C MET A 29 -13.56 -11.87 -3.05
N ASN A 30 -12.45 -11.90 -2.30
CA ASN A 30 -11.81 -13.15 -1.86
C ASN A 30 -11.43 -14.08 -3.03
N CYS A 31 -11.16 -13.50 -4.18
CA CYS A 31 -10.85 -14.20 -5.40
C CYS A 31 -9.44 -13.80 -5.85
N THR A 32 -8.50 -14.74 -5.75
CA THR A 32 -7.10 -14.48 -6.09
C THR A 32 -6.83 -14.85 -7.54
N ALA A 33 -6.28 -13.90 -8.31
CA ALA A 33 -5.73 -14.18 -9.63
C ALA A 33 -4.39 -14.92 -9.48
N THR A 34 -4.24 -16.07 -10.15
CA THR A 34 -3.09 -16.96 -10.00
C THR A 34 -2.25 -17.07 -11.26
N GLU A 35 -2.86 -16.87 -12.44
CA GLU A 35 -2.16 -17.04 -13.72
C GLU A 35 -2.80 -16.17 -14.79
N ILE A 36 -2.00 -15.62 -15.70
CA ILE A 36 -2.48 -14.99 -16.95
C ILE A 36 -2.45 -16.04 -18.04
N ILE A 37 -3.60 -16.23 -18.69
CA ILE A 37 -3.80 -17.24 -19.75
C ILE A 37 -3.48 -16.59 -21.09
N PHE A 38 -2.70 -17.29 -21.90
CA PHE A 38 -2.32 -16.88 -23.25
C PHE A 38 -2.85 -17.91 -24.27
N ASP A 39 -3.18 -17.44 -25.45
CA ASP A 39 -3.56 -18.30 -26.58
C ASP A 39 -2.30 -18.79 -27.36
N ASP A 40 -2.52 -19.59 -28.38
CA ASP A 40 -1.44 -20.14 -29.23
C ASP A 40 -0.65 -19.05 -29.97
N SER A 41 -1.22 -17.85 -30.14
CA SER A 41 -0.54 -16.70 -30.74
C SER A 41 0.28 -15.89 -29.71
N LYS A 42 0.30 -16.31 -28.44
CA LYS A 42 0.88 -15.62 -27.28
C LYS A 42 0.18 -14.30 -26.95
N ALA A 43 -1.07 -14.12 -27.35
CA ALA A 43 -1.89 -13.02 -26.91
C ALA A 43 -2.64 -13.39 -25.61
N VAL A 44 -2.92 -12.38 -24.79
CA VAL A 44 -3.72 -12.59 -23.56
C VAL A 44 -5.11 -13.07 -23.95
N SER A 45 -5.55 -14.17 -23.36
CA SER A 45 -6.89 -14.75 -23.54
C SER A 45 -7.71 -14.83 -22.27
N GLY A 46 -7.09 -14.71 -21.10
CA GLY A 46 -7.83 -14.75 -19.85
C GLY A 46 -6.96 -14.63 -18.61
N VAL A 47 -7.63 -14.78 -17.47
CA VAL A 47 -7.00 -14.85 -16.13
C VAL A 47 -7.58 -16.05 -15.39
N ARG A 48 -6.71 -16.89 -14.85
CA ARG A 48 -7.10 -17.95 -13.91
C ARG A 48 -7.20 -17.38 -12.53
N THR A 49 -8.28 -17.71 -11.85
CA THR A 49 -8.49 -17.29 -10.46
C THR A 49 -8.93 -18.45 -9.59
N THR A 50 -8.90 -18.26 -8.26
CA THR A 50 -9.41 -19.24 -7.31
C THR A 50 -10.93 -19.44 -7.38
N CYS A 51 -11.64 -18.54 -8.08
CA CYS A 51 -13.10 -18.58 -8.27
C CYS A 51 -13.52 -19.07 -9.66
N GLY A 52 -12.57 -19.36 -10.55
CA GLY A 52 -12.79 -19.74 -11.93
C GLY A 52 -11.98 -18.88 -12.90
N ASP A 53 -11.97 -19.26 -14.17
CA ASP A 53 -11.27 -18.56 -15.21
C ASP A 53 -12.15 -17.43 -15.79
N VAL A 54 -11.52 -16.28 -16.10
CA VAL A 54 -12.17 -15.13 -16.73
C VAL A 54 -11.56 -14.91 -18.10
N GLU A 55 -12.36 -15.00 -19.15
CA GLU A 55 -11.92 -14.70 -20.50
C GLU A 55 -11.82 -13.18 -20.73
N THR A 56 -10.67 -12.72 -21.19
CA THR A 56 -10.45 -11.32 -21.51
C THR A 56 -9.27 -11.14 -22.46
N LYS A 57 -9.32 -10.07 -23.26
CA LYS A 57 -8.20 -9.67 -24.14
C LYS A 57 -7.25 -8.66 -23.50
N TYR A 58 -7.67 -8.02 -22.41
CA TYR A 58 -6.91 -6.96 -21.76
C TYR A 58 -6.93 -7.13 -20.26
N ILE A 59 -5.79 -6.93 -19.62
CA ILE A 59 -5.64 -7.00 -18.18
C ILE A 59 -4.96 -5.72 -17.70
N LEU A 60 -5.62 -5.02 -16.76
CA LEU A 60 -4.99 -3.95 -15.99
C LEU A 60 -4.56 -4.54 -14.64
N CYS A 61 -3.26 -4.59 -14.39
CA CYS A 61 -2.70 -5.21 -13.21
C CYS A 61 -2.13 -4.16 -12.25
N ASN A 62 -2.70 -4.05 -11.04
CA ASN A 62 -2.19 -3.21 -9.96
C ASN A 62 -1.42 -4.05 -8.93
N MET A 63 -0.45 -4.83 -9.42
CA MET A 63 0.46 -5.65 -8.61
C MET A 63 1.92 -5.26 -8.86
N ASN A 64 2.82 -5.76 -8.03
CA ASN A 64 4.24 -5.66 -8.32
C ASN A 64 4.57 -6.33 -9.65
N GLN A 65 5.14 -5.57 -10.58
CA GLN A 65 5.44 -6.03 -11.94
C GLN A 65 6.32 -7.28 -11.96
N ASN A 66 7.31 -7.37 -11.06
CA ASN A 66 8.19 -8.54 -11.01
C ASN A 66 7.44 -9.80 -10.57
N MET A 67 6.48 -9.65 -9.64
CA MET A 67 5.61 -10.76 -9.22
C MET A 67 4.75 -11.26 -10.39
N VAL A 68 4.17 -10.36 -11.16
CA VAL A 68 3.35 -10.73 -12.32
C VAL A 68 4.16 -11.54 -13.33
N TYR A 69 5.31 -11.03 -13.71
CA TYR A 69 6.15 -11.70 -14.72
C TYR A 69 6.82 -12.99 -14.21
N ALA A 70 7.16 -13.05 -12.93
CA ALA A 70 7.84 -14.22 -12.38
C ALA A 70 6.90 -15.37 -12.00
N SER A 71 5.65 -15.06 -11.62
CA SER A 71 4.73 -16.07 -11.05
C SER A 71 3.42 -16.25 -11.79
N MET A 72 3.01 -15.29 -12.63
CA MET A 72 1.71 -15.36 -13.30
C MET A 72 1.80 -15.52 -14.82
N CYS A 73 2.98 -15.31 -15.40
CA CYS A 73 3.21 -15.44 -16.85
C CYS A 73 4.16 -16.58 -17.15
N PRO A 74 3.91 -17.37 -18.23
CA PRO A 74 4.92 -18.29 -18.76
C PRO A 74 6.18 -17.54 -19.20
N PRO A 75 7.38 -18.05 -18.90
CA PRO A 75 8.63 -17.33 -19.19
C PRO A 75 8.80 -16.95 -20.67
N GLU A 76 8.29 -17.77 -21.60
CA GLU A 76 8.41 -17.58 -23.04
C GLU A 76 7.56 -16.46 -23.62
N VAL A 77 6.62 -15.91 -22.85
CA VAL A 77 5.79 -14.75 -23.26
C VAL A 77 6.30 -13.43 -22.68
N VAL A 78 7.18 -13.48 -21.68
CA VAL A 78 7.72 -12.29 -21.02
C VAL A 78 8.89 -11.72 -21.82
N PRO A 79 8.81 -10.47 -22.33
CA PRO A 79 9.92 -9.88 -23.06
C PRO A 79 11.17 -9.73 -22.16
N GLU A 80 12.32 -10.15 -22.64
CA GLU A 80 13.60 -10.07 -21.91
C GLU A 80 13.90 -8.66 -21.37
N ARG A 81 13.53 -7.63 -22.16
CA ARG A 81 13.69 -6.23 -21.73
C ARG A 81 12.92 -5.90 -20.45
N MET A 82 11.76 -6.54 -20.23
CA MET A 82 10.93 -6.28 -19.05
C MET A 82 11.55 -6.93 -17.81
N ILE A 83 12.16 -8.09 -17.97
CA ILE A 83 12.92 -8.76 -16.91
C ILE A 83 14.14 -7.91 -16.53
N LYS A 84 14.92 -7.46 -17.52
CA LYS A 84 16.07 -6.58 -17.30
C LYS A 84 15.67 -5.28 -16.60
N LEU A 85 14.58 -4.65 -17.05
CA LEU A 85 14.08 -3.41 -16.47
C LEU A 85 13.59 -3.62 -15.01
N GLY A 86 12.90 -4.72 -14.75
CA GLY A 86 12.46 -5.09 -13.41
C GLY A 86 13.62 -5.27 -12.45
N ASN A 87 14.65 -6.00 -12.87
CA ASN A 87 15.85 -6.26 -12.06
C ASN A 87 16.74 -5.02 -11.84
N ALA A 88 16.66 -4.04 -12.74
CA ALA A 88 17.42 -2.79 -12.63
C ALA A 88 16.74 -1.75 -11.71
N ARG A 89 15.48 -1.96 -11.30
CA ARG A 89 14.75 -1.02 -10.43
C ARG A 89 15.14 -1.21 -8.98
N THR A 90 15.37 -0.08 -8.31
CA THR A 90 15.45 -0.03 -6.86
C THR A 90 14.04 0.22 -6.31
N TYR A 91 13.60 -0.57 -5.37
CA TYR A 91 12.33 -0.33 -4.68
C TYR A 91 12.44 0.92 -3.81
N SER A 92 11.34 1.66 -3.69
CA SER A 92 11.25 2.79 -2.78
C SER A 92 11.16 2.33 -1.33
N ALA A 93 11.18 3.29 -0.41
CA ALA A 93 11.03 3.02 1.01
C ALA A 93 9.82 2.13 1.30
N ARG A 94 10.00 1.23 2.26
CA ARG A 94 8.93 0.45 2.89
C ARG A 94 8.46 1.17 4.14
N MET A 95 7.30 0.80 4.64
CA MET A 95 6.72 1.40 5.83
C MET A 95 6.38 0.31 6.85
N PHE A 96 6.74 0.56 8.09
CA PHE A 96 6.23 -0.15 9.24
C PHE A 96 5.33 0.79 10.02
N VAL A 97 4.09 0.37 10.24
CA VAL A 97 3.08 1.22 10.89
C VAL A 97 2.54 0.51 12.12
N VAL A 98 2.54 1.20 13.24
CA VAL A 98 1.89 0.77 14.48
C VAL A 98 0.67 1.65 14.71
N TYR A 99 -0.50 1.04 14.84
CA TYR A 99 -1.73 1.72 15.22
C TYR A 99 -1.99 1.48 16.70
N MET A 100 -2.31 2.54 17.44
CA MET A 100 -2.58 2.48 18.88
C MET A 100 -3.89 3.18 19.19
N GLY A 101 -4.79 2.46 19.88
CA GLY A 101 -5.93 3.06 20.56
C GLY A 101 -5.53 3.43 21.99
N LEU A 102 -5.75 4.66 22.38
CA LEU A 102 -5.40 5.19 23.68
C LEU A 102 -6.69 5.52 24.47
N ASP A 103 -6.67 5.25 25.76
CA ASP A 103 -7.78 5.47 26.70
C ASP A 103 -7.86 6.93 27.24
N LYS A 104 -7.28 7.85 26.48
CA LYS A 104 -7.29 9.29 26.72
C LYS A 104 -7.55 10.05 25.44
N SER A 105 -8.15 11.22 25.54
CA SER A 105 -8.33 12.11 24.41
C SER A 105 -7.00 12.69 23.92
N ALA A 106 -6.96 13.13 22.67
CA ALA A 106 -5.79 13.81 22.11
C ALA A 106 -5.44 15.07 22.93
N GLU A 107 -6.45 15.82 23.39
CA GLU A 107 -6.28 17.01 24.19
C GLU A 107 -5.64 16.71 25.56
N GLU A 108 -6.11 15.68 26.27
CA GLU A 108 -5.52 15.24 27.55
C GLU A 108 -4.06 14.79 27.41
N LEU A 109 -3.69 14.29 26.23
CA LEU A 109 -2.32 13.88 25.90
C LEU A 109 -1.47 15.04 25.39
N GLY A 110 -2.04 16.24 25.22
CA GLY A 110 -1.34 17.40 24.66
C GLY A 110 -1.03 17.27 23.16
N ILE A 111 -1.78 16.43 22.44
CA ILE A 111 -1.63 16.25 21.00
C ILE A 111 -2.56 17.22 20.29
N HIS A 112 -1.99 18.28 19.71
CA HIS A 112 -2.76 19.35 19.05
C HIS A 112 -2.61 19.35 17.53
N ASP A 113 -1.63 18.63 17.00
CA ASP A 113 -1.35 18.55 15.57
C ASP A 113 -1.78 17.20 14.99
N TYR A 114 -2.40 17.25 13.81
CA TYR A 114 -2.82 16.03 13.09
C TYR A 114 -1.63 15.16 12.71
N THR A 115 -0.55 15.76 12.23
CA THR A 115 0.67 15.05 11.81
C THR A 115 1.89 15.69 12.43
N ILE A 116 2.70 14.88 13.08
CA ILE A 116 3.97 15.29 13.67
C ILE A 116 5.08 14.47 13.02
N PHE A 117 6.01 15.16 12.36
CA PHE A 117 7.22 14.56 11.82
C PHE A 117 8.33 14.60 12.87
N LEU A 118 8.94 13.46 13.13
CA LEU A 118 10.01 13.28 14.10
C LEU A 118 11.31 12.89 13.36
N PRO A 119 11.93 13.82 12.59
CA PRO A 119 13.18 13.54 11.92
C PRO A 119 14.32 13.52 12.93
N THR A 120 15.31 12.66 12.74
CA THR A 120 16.52 12.63 13.55
C THR A 120 17.60 13.59 13.06
N THR A 121 17.49 14.03 11.82
CA THR A 121 18.46 14.91 11.17
C THR A 121 17.79 15.73 10.07
N ALA A 122 18.35 16.89 9.77
CA ALA A 122 18.01 17.69 8.60
C ALA A 122 18.85 17.33 7.36
N ASP A 123 19.82 16.42 7.51
CA ASP A 123 20.67 15.94 6.41
C ASP A 123 19.98 14.74 5.74
N SER A 124 19.47 14.95 4.54
CA SER A 124 18.73 13.93 3.76
C SER A 124 19.61 12.74 3.34
N VAL A 125 20.91 12.92 3.18
CA VAL A 125 21.84 11.82 2.86
C VAL A 125 22.05 10.93 4.09
N ARG A 126 22.22 11.55 5.26
CA ARG A 126 22.30 10.85 6.53
C ARG A 126 20.99 10.13 6.82
N GLU A 127 19.85 10.79 6.68
CA GLU A 127 18.51 10.20 6.85
C GLU A 127 18.32 8.96 6.00
N TYR A 128 18.68 9.04 4.72
CA TYR A 128 18.64 7.90 3.79
C TYR A 128 19.51 6.74 4.25
N ASN A 129 20.74 7.02 4.70
CA ASN A 129 21.67 5.99 5.16
C ASN A 129 21.24 5.37 6.50
N ASP A 130 20.72 6.19 7.43
CA ASP A 130 20.18 5.72 8.71
C ASP A 130 18.94 4.83 8.49
N GLY A 131 18.11 5.13 7.48
CA GLY A 131 16.95 4.33 7.09
C GLY A 131 17.27 2.96 6.48
N LYS A 132 18.53 2.67 6.17
CA LYS A 132 18.96 1.35 5.65
C LYS A 132 19.12 0.30 6.76
N LYS A 133 19.13 0.69 8.02
CA LYS A 133 19.35 -0.22 9.15
C LYS A 133 18.30 0.04 10.23
N ILE A 134 17.74 -1.03 10.77
CA ILE A 134 16.75 -0.95 11.85
C ILE A 134 17.33 -0.20 13.07
N ALA A 135 18.56 -0.50 13.44
CA ALA A 135 19.20 0.07 14.63
C ALA A 135 19.44 1.59 14.56
N THR A 136 19.55 2.16 13.36
CA THR A 136 19.81 3.58 13.15
C THR A 136 18.59 4.35 12.62
N ASN A 137 17.56 3.63 12.18
CA ASN A 137 16.34 4.24 11.63
C ASN A 137 15.46 4.77 12.78
N CYS A 138 15.53 6.05 13.02
CA CYS A 138 14.72 6.73 14.02
C CYS A 138 13.71 7.72 13.41
N ASN A 139 13.58 7.77 12.08
CA ASN A 139 12.58 8.61 11.42
C ASN A 139 11.19 8.06 11.65
N GLN A 140 10.35 8.90 12.25
CA GLN A 140 8.97 8.54 12.54
C GLN A 140 8.02 9.67 12.15
N VAL A 141 6.83 9.27 11.73
CA VAL A 141 5.71 10.17 11.54
C VAL A 141 4.58 9.70 12.44
N MET A 142 4.13 10.57 13.32
CA MET A 142 2.94 10.33 14.14
C MET A 142 1.74 11.02 13.49
N VAL A 143 0.62 10.32 13.40
CA VAL A 143 -0.66 10.88 12.97
C VAL A 143 -1.68 10.63 14.07
N CYS A 144 -2.39 11.68 14.50
CA CYS A 144 -3.52 11.58 15.41
C CYS A 144 -4.80 11.94 14.68
N TYR A 145 -5.63 10.94 14.41
CA TYR A 145 -6.84 11.12 13.60
C TYR A 145 -7.90 11.97 14.31
N ASN A 146 -7.97 11.89 15.65
CA ASN A 146 -8.97 12.59 16.44
C ASN A 146 -8.79 14.11 16.49
N VAL A 147 -7.60 14.64 16.16
CA VAL A 147 -7.36 16.09 16.07
C VAL A 147 -8.22 16.75 14.97
N VAL A 148 -8.45 16.05 13.87
CA VAL A 148 -9.23 16.57 12.75
C VAL A 148 -10.60 15.95 12.63
N ASN A 149 -10.82 14.79 13.23
CA ASN A 149 -12.10 14.10 13.30
C ASN A 149 -12.31 13.56 14.73
N PRO A 150 -12.89 14.35 15.63
CA PRO A 150 -13.12 13.93 17.02
C PRO A 150 -13.94 12.63 17.16
N GLY A 151 -14.79 12.35 16.20
CA GLY A 151 -15.61 11.12 16.15
C GLY A 151 -14.90 9.89 15.59
N PHE A 152 -13.59 9.95 15.34
CA PHE A 152 -12.82 8.83 14.79
C PHE A 152 -12.72 7.63 15.76
N SER A 153 -12.81 7.87 17.05
CA SER A 153 -12.86 6.84 18.10
C SER A 153 -13.91 7.20 19.16
N PRO A 154 -14.24 6.30 20.11
CA PRO A 154 -15.16 6.60 21.21
C PRO A 154 -14.74 7.86 21.99
N GLU A 155 -15.73 8.55 22.56
CA GLU A 155 -15.51 9.74 23.39
C GLU A 155 -14.49 9.48 24.52
N GLY A 156 -13.60 10.41 24.76
CA GLY A 156 -12.53 10.29 25.77
C GLY A 156 -11.34 9.45 25.34
N THR A 157 -11.32 8.97 24.09
CA THR A 157 -10.21 8.16 23.55
C THR A 157 -9.59 8.83 22.33
N CYS A 158 -8.42 8.34 21.88
CA CYS A 158 -7.88 8.71 20.57
C CYS A 158 -7.15 7.56 19.89
N VAL A 159 -7.00 7.68 18.58
CA VAL A 159 -6.22 6.75 17.75
C VAL A 159 -5.03 7.49 17.15
N ILE A 160 -3.85 6.94 17.37
CA ILE A 160 -2.63 7.40 16.74
C ILE A 160 -2.01 6.31 15.89
N SER A 161 -1.31 6.69 14.84
CA SER A 161 -0.41 5.81 14.11
C SER A 161 1.01 6.34 14.19
N LEU A 162 1.96 5.43 14.39
CA LEU A 162 3.39 5.70 14.24
C LEU A 162 3.88 4.97 13.00
N THR A 163 4.43 5.72 12.06
CA THR A 163 4.98 5.20 10.81
C THR A 163 6.47 5.41 10.77
N SER A 164 7.23 4.35 10.55
CA SER A 164 8.65 4.40 10.25
C SER A 164 8.88 3.94 8.82
N THR A 165 9.70 4.67 8.07
CA THR A 165 10.11 4.30 6.72
C THR A 165 11.51 3.70 6.75
N PHE A 166 11.74 2.65 5.96
CA PHE A 166 13.04 2.01 5.85
C PHE A 166 13.34 1.63 4.40
N MET A 167 14.64 1.54 4.05
CA MET A 167 15.10 1.45 2.66
C MET A 167 15.56 0.06 2.24
N ASP A 168 15.96 -0.80 3.18
CA ASP A 168 16.52 -2.13 2.91
C ASP A 168 15.89 -3.23 3.75
N ASP A 169 16.17 -4.49 3.38
CA ASP A 169 15.63 -5.71 3.97
C ASP A 169 16.38 -6.18 5.24
N ASP A 170 16.80 -5.28 6.12
CA ASP A 170 17.33 -5.68 7.43
C ASP A 170 16.33 -6.53 8.26
N TRP A 171 15.08 -6.57 7.85
CA TRP A 171 14.00 -7.37 8.44
C TRP A 171 13.91 -8.80 7.89
N ALA A 172 14.71 -9.13 6.87
CA ALA A 172 14.67 -10.43 6.20
C ALA A 172 15.71 -11.44 6.76
N ASN A 173 16.49 -11.04 7.76
CA ASN A 173 17.53 -11.88 8.37
C ASN A 173 17.23 -12.22 9.81
#